data_c5d8adced65de60045e5f8f55f5e2308
#
_entry.id   c5d8adced65de60045e5f8f55f5e2308
#
_cell.length_a   1.000
_cell.length_b   1.000
_cell.length_c   1.000
_cell.angle_alpha   90.00
_cell.angle_beta   90.00
_cell.angle_gamma   90.00
#
_symmetry.space_group_name_H-M   'P 1'
#
loop_
_entity.id
_entity.type
_entity.pdbx_description
1 polymer ?
#
loop_
_entity_poly.entity_id
_entity_poly.type
_entity_poly.pdbx_seq_one_letter_code
_entity_poly.pdbx_strand_id
1 'polypeptide(L)'
;MNKTLRIIIEALLAIVVIGLGIWLYTSISKPMKFDNEYSKRGAACAEKLKAIRTLEEAYKQTYHVYCGNFDTLFNRLLNEDSLRISTKVVHRERFPQDSNFVLEEISELEAIKKGYIERKDTLVNPVKQLRETNKLPITLADGSVRQMTDEEIRNLRYLPYPRGTKEEFELHADVMKKDYGEIPLIEVKVGIDRLMSDCDHQLVINKIDELKAKNNKYGGWGFGSMDEAITEGNFE
;
A
#
# COMPACT_ATOMS: atom_id res chain seq x y z
N MET A 1 16.81 49.44 -48.47
CA MET A 1 17.28 48.41 -47.56
C MET A 1 18.25 47.51 -48.31
N ASN A 2 19.50 47.42 -47.91
CA ASN A 2 20.52 46.64 -48.60
C ASN A 2 20.13 45.13 -48.58
N LYS A 3 20.32 44.42 -49.74
CA LYS A 3 20.01 42.98 -49.84
C LYS A 3 20.64 42.14 -48.72
N THR A 4 21.89 42.46 -48.33
CA THR A 4 22.60 41.84 -47.23
C THR A 4 21.93 42.04 -45.86
N LEU A 5 21.42 43.26 -45.60
CA LEU A 5 20.70 43.56 -44.35
C LEU A 5 19.39 42.77 -44.25
N ARG A 6 18.68 42.59 -45.35
CA ARG A 6 17.44 41.79 -45.41
C ARG A 6 17.70 40.33 -45.12
N ILE A 7 18.78 39.74 -45.69
CA ILE A 7 19.14 38.33 -45.46
C ILE A 7 19.52 38.11 -43.99
N ILE A 8 20.25 39.06 -43.37
CA ILE A 8 20.61 38.98 -41.98
C ILE A 8 19.39 39.02 -41.06
N ILE A 9 18.43 39.88 -41.33
CA ILE A 9 17.18 39.99 -40.57
C ILE A 9 16.33 38.71 -40.73
N GLU A 10 16.21 38.15 -41.93
CA GLU A 10 15.48 36.90 -42.20
C GLU A 10 16.14 35.71 -41.45
N ALA A 11 17.46 35.61 -41.47
CA ALA A 11 18.20 34.57 -40.71
C ALA A 11 18.01 34.70 -39.20
N LEU A 12 18.08 35.93 -38.67
CA LEU A 12 17.90 36.18 -37.25
C LEU A 12 16.47 35.86 -36.81
N LEU A 13 15.46 36.19 -37.65
CA LEU A 13 14.07 35.90 -37.40
C LEU A 13 13.82 34.39 -37.42
N ALA A 14 14.45 33.63 -38.32
CA ALA A 14 14.39 32.17 -38.36
C ALA A 14 14.96 31.54 -37.09
N ILE A 15 16.06 32.02 -36.59
CA ILE A 15 16.67 31.55 -35.33
C ILE A 15 15.75 31.80 -34.12
N VAL A 16 15.11 32.98 -34.07
CA VAL A 16 14.15 33.33 -33.03
C VAL A 16 12.93 32.37 -33.05
N VAL A 17 12.38 32.12 -34.26
CA VAL A 17 11.24 31.20 -34.42
C VAL A 17 11.58 29.78 -33.96
N ILE A 18 12.78 29.27 -34.32
CA ILE A 18 13.25 27.96 -33.88
C ILE A 18 13.43 27.95 -32.35
N GLY A 19 14.03 28.99 -31.79
CA GLY A 19 14.21 29.11 -30.32
C GLY A 19 12.88 29.12 -29.57
N LEU A 20 11.88 29.87 -30.06
CA LEU A 20 10.53 29.88 -29.51
C LEU A 20 9.84 28.51 -29.61
N GLY A 21 10.01 27.81 -30.74
CA GLY A 21 9.49 26.46 -30.94
C GLY A 21 10.06 25.45 -29.91
N ILE A 22 11.38 25.48 -29.72
CA ILE A 22 12.05 24.64 -28.72
C ILE A 22 11.59 25.01 -27.29
N TRP A 23 11.49 26.30 -26.98
CA TRP A 23 11.04 26.77 -25.68
C TRP A 23 9.60 26.34 -25.40
N LEU A 24 8.69 26.50 -26.37
CA LEU A 24 7.30 26.04 -26.25
C LEU A 24 7.20 24.53 -26.05
N TYR A 25 7.96 23.76 -26.85
CA TYR A 25 8.00 22.30 -26.72
C TYR A 25 8.48 21.86 -25.32
N THR A 26 9.55 22.45 -24.81
CA THR A 26 10.08 22.10 -23.48
C THR A 26 9.14 22.53 -22.36
N SER A 27 8.45 23.66 -22.50
CA SER A 27 7.48 24.18 -21.54
C SER A 27 6.28 23.26 -21.36
N ILE A 28 5.83 22.58 -22.41
CA ILE A 28 4.70 21.64 -22.36
C ILE A 28 5.18 20.24 -21.99
N SER A 29 6.32 19.81 -22.54
CA SER A 29 6.80 18.44 -22.40
C SER A 29 7.28 18.10 -20.98
N LYS A 30 7.87 19.07 -20.26
CA LYS A 30 8.36 18.87 -18.89
C LYS A 30 7.25 18.53 -17.90
N PRO A 31 6.17 19.31 -17.77
CA PRO A 31 5.06 18.96 -16.87
C PRO A 31 4.40 17.63 -17.23
N MET A 32 4.18 17.34 -18.53
CA MET A 32 3.61 16.05 -18.92
C MET A 32 4.46 14.85 -18.50
N LYS A 33 5.78 14.93 -18.64
CA LYS A 33 6.70 13.88 -18.18
C LYS A 33 6.65 13.72 -16.67
N PHE A 34 6.60 14.83 -15.95
CA PHE A 34 6.47 14.83 -14.50
C PHE A 34 5.15 14.17 -14.06
N ASP A 35 4.01 14.53 -14.64
CA ASP A 35 2.70 13.95 -14.30
C ASP A 35 2.64 12.44 -14.59
N ASN A 36 3.28 11.98 -15.66
CA ASN A 36 3.39 10.56 -15.97
C ASN A 36 4.24 9.81 -14.91
N GLU A 37 5.41 10.40 -14.54
CA GLU A 37 6.25 9.82 -13.47
C GLU A 37 5.54 9.86 -12.12
N TYR A 38 4.83 10.94 -11.80
CA TYR A 38 4.02 11.08 -10.59
C TYR A 38 2.98 9.96 -10.49
N SER A 39 2.22 9.73 -11.56
CA SER A 39 1.18 8.69 -11.60
C SER A 39 1.78 7.29 -11.47
N LYS A 40 2.87 7.01 -12.19
CA LYS A 40 3.56 5.72 -12.17
C LYS A 40 4.15 5.41 -10.79
N ARG A 41 4.85 6.38 -10.19
CA ARG A 41 5.47 6.21 -8.87
C ARG A 41 4.43 6.15 -7.77
N GLY A 42 3.34 6.91 -7.91
CA GLY A 42 2.18 6.86 -7.02
C GLY A 42 1.53 5.48 -7.00
N ALA A 43 1.31 4.88 -8.17
CA ALA A 43 0.76 3.53 -8.28
C ALA A 43 1.68 2.48 -7.59
N ALA A 44 2.98 2.53 -7.86
CA ALA A 44 3.95 1.62 -7.22
C ALA A 44 4.02 1.82 -5.69
N CYS A 45 3.87 3.06 -5.22
CA CYS A 45 3.80 3.40 -3.80
C CYS A 45 2.52 2.84 -3.18
N ALA A 46 1.37 3.02 -3.83
CA ALA A 46 0.07 2.52 -3.39
C ALA A 46 0.05 0.99 -3.24
N GLU A 47 0.65 0.26 -4.17
CA GLU A 47 0.78 -1.21 -4.08
C GLU A 47 1.56 -1.63 -2.82
N LYS A 48 2.69 -0.98 -2.53
CA LYS A 48 3.45 -1.26 -1.31
C LYS A 48 2.68 -0.90 -0.04
N LEU A 49 2.02 0.26 -0.01
CA LEU A 49 1.22 0.68 1.13
C LEU A 49 0.06 -0.28 1.40
N LYS A 50 -0.61 -0.79 0.36
CA LYS A 50 -1.65 -1.83 0.50
C LYS A 50 -1.10 -3.11 1.13
N ALA A 51 0.08 -3.56 0.70
CA ALA A 51 0.73 -4.73 1.27
C ALA A 51 1.13 -4.51 2.74
N ILE A 52 1.70 -3.34 3.08
CA ILE A 52 2.04 -2.98 4.47
C ILE A 52 0.78 -2.95 5.32
N ARG A 53 -0.32 -2.34 4.85
CA ARG A 53 -1.61 -2.33 5.57
C ARG A 53 -2.10 -3.75 5.86
N THR A 54 -2.04 -4.64 4.88
CA THR A 54 -2.43 -6.05 5.05
C THR A 54 -1.61 -6.76 6.12
N LEU A 55 -0.30 -6.50 6.17
CA LEU A 55 0.59 -7.06 7.20
C LEU A 55 0.30 -6.48 8.59
N GLU A 56 0.06 -5.17 8.69
CA GLU A 56 -0.29 -4.51 9.95
C GLU A 56 -1.66 -4.96 10.48
N GLU A 57 -2.63 -5.18 9.59
CA GLU A 57 -3.92 -5.76 9.97
C GLU A 57 -3.77 -7.19 10.51
N ALA A 58 -2.91 -8.02 9.89
CA ALA A 58 -2.60 -9.36 10.40
C ALA A 58 -1.89 -9.31 11.75
N TYR A 59 -0.98 -8.36 11.95
CA TYR A 59 -0.33 -8.12 13.23
C TYR A 59 -1.35 -7.74 14.30
N LYS A 60 -2.23 -6.78 14.00
CA LYS A 60 -3.31 -6.36 14.90
C LYS A 60 -4.27 -7.51 15.24
N GLN A 61 -4.59 -8.36 14.28
CA GLN A 61 -5.45 -9.54 14.54
C GLN A 61 -4.83 -10.48 15.57
N THR A 62 -3.50 -10.56 15.61
CA THR A 62 -2.75 -11.44 16.51
C THR A 62 -2.47 -10.79 17.86
N TYR A 63 -2.01 -9.54 17.86
CA TYR A 63 -1.49 -8.85 19.05
C TYR A 63 -2.43 -7.74 19.58
N HIS A 64 -3.56 -7.48 18.91
CA HIS A 64 -4.56 -6.46 19.23
C HIS A 64 -4.07 -5.00 19.17
N VAL A 65 -2.85 -4.78 18.71
CA VAL A 65 -2.22 -3.47 18.48
C VAL A 65 -1.51 -3.47 17.14
N TYR A 66 -1.25 -2.29 16.58
CA TYR A 66 -0.39 -2.14 15.41
C TYR A 66 1.08 -2.10 15.81
N CYS A 67 1.96 -2.41 14.86
CA CYS A 67 3.41 -2.40 15.07
C CYS A 67 4.03 -1.09 14.55
N GLY A 68 4.70 -0.35 15.42
CA GLY A 68 5.40 0.89 15.03
C GLY A 68 6.83 0.69 14.50
N ASN A 69 7.23 -0.56 14.19
CA ASN A 69 8.58 -0.86 13.75
C ASN A 69 8.59 -2.00 12.72
N PHE A 70 9.16 -1.75 11.53
CA PHE A 70 9.22 -2.73 10.45
C PHE A 70 10.00 -4.00 10.79
N ASP A 71 11.11 -3.89 11.54
CA ASP A 71 11.90 -5.07 11.91
C ASP A 71 11.10 -6.01 12.81
N THR A 72 10.41 -5.46 13.79
CA THR A 72 9.54 -6.22 14.69
C THR A 72 8.36 -6.83 13.93
N LEU A 73 7.72 -6.05 13.06
CA LEU A 73 6.59 -6.49 12.23
C LEU A 73 6.99 -7.71 11.39
N PHE A 74 8.04 -7.58 10.59
CA PHE A 74 8.46 -8.65 9.68
C PHE A 74 9.01 -9.86 10.42
N ASN A 75 9.78 -9.66 11.50
CA ASN A 75 10.31 -10.79 12.25
C ASN A 75 9.22 -11.63 12.91
N ARG A 76 8.21 -11.00 13.51
CA ARG A 76 7.11 -11.73 14.14
C ARG A 76 6.21 -12.40 13.09
N LEU A 77 5.80 -11.68 12.04
CA LEU A 77 4.90 -12.23 11.05
C LEU A 77 5.50 -13.35 10.19
N LEU A 78 6.81 -13.27 9.90
CA LEU A 78 7.48 -14.29 9.07
C LEU A 78 7.92 -15.52 9.85
N ASN A 79 8.30 -15.38 11.12
CA ASN A 79 9.00 -16.44 11.86
C ASN A 79 8.14 -17.07 12.98
N GLU A 80 7.02 -16.45 13.38
CA GLU A 80 6.21 -16.94 14.49
C GLU A 80 4.88 -17.51 14.01
N ASP A 81 4.48 -18.68 14.52
CA ASP A 81 3.14 -19.23 14.36
C ASP A 81 2.24 -18.64 15.46
N SER A 82 1.80 -17.41 15.24
CA SER A 82 1.13 -16.59 16.25
C SER A 82 -0.35 -16.36 16.00
N LEU A 83 -0.82 -16.54 14.74
CA LEU A 83 -2.21 -16.34 14.36
C LEU A 83 -3.06 -17.54 14.78
N ARG A 84 -4.01 -17.31 15.68
CA ARG A 84 -4.99 -18.34 16.07
C ARG A 84 -6.09 -18.46 15.04
N ILE A 85 -6.22 -19.64 14.45
CA ILE A 85 -7.31 -19.99 13.55
C ILE A 85 -8.16 -21.08 14.21
N SER A 86 -9.48 -20.84 14.34
CA SER A 86 -10.44 -21.83 14.81
C SER A 86 -11.03 -22.55 13.61
N THR A 87 -10.69 -23.82 13.47
CA THR A 87 -11.16 -24.68 12.38
C THR A 87 -12.33 -25.54 12.88
N LYS A 88 -13.39 -25.57 12.10
CA LYS A 88 -14.56 -26.43 12.36
C LYS A 88 -14.26 -27.84 11.82
N VAL A 89 -14.10 -28.80 12.71
CA VAL A 89 -13.97 -30.22 12.37
C VAL A 89 -15.35 -30.88 12.45
N VAL A 90 -15.81 -31.51 11.39
CA VAL A 90 -17.09 -32.19 11.34
C VAL A 90 -16.86 -33.69 11.45
N HIS A 91 -17.40 -34.28 12.50
CA HIS A 91 -17.35 -35.71 12.79
C HIS A 91 -18.56 -36.43 12.21
N ARG A 92 -18.51 -36.73 10.90
CA ARG A 92 -19.63 -37.39 10.19
C ARG A 92 -19.94 -38.79 10.74
N GLU A 93 -18.95 -39.45 11.30
CA GLU A 93 -19.10 -40.77 11.95
C GLU A 93 -20.01 -40.77 13.19
N ARG A 94 -20.23 -39.58 13.76
CA ARG A 94 -21.11 -39.39 14.94
C ARG A 94 -22.53 -38.98 14.58
N PHE A 95 -22.82 -38.81 13.30
CA PHE A 95 -24.17 -38.45 12.87
C PHE A 95 -25.19 -39.58 13.13
N PRO A 96 -26.44 -39.25 13.40
CA PRO A 96 -27.50 -40.26 13.45
C PRO A 96 -27.56 -41.04 12.11
N GLN A 97 -27.88 -42.31 12.19
CA GLN A 97 -28.08 -43.14 10.98
C GLN A 97 -29.41 -42.84 10.25
N ASP A 98 -30.01 -41.73 10.53
CA ASP A 98 -31.22 -41.29 9.87
C ASP A 98 -30.90 -40.60 8.54
N SER A 99 -31.53 -41.08 7.47
CA SER A 99 -31.35 -40.56 6.12
C SER A 99 -31.79 -39.10 5.94
N ASN A 100 -32.61 -38.59 6.88
CA ASN A 100 -33.12 -37.22 6.87
C ASN A 100 -32.32 -36.25 7.74
N PHE A 101 -31.18 -36.69 8.34
CA PHE A 101 -30.37 -35.82 9.17
C PHE A 101 -29.57 -34.82 8.33
N VAL A 102 -29.82 -33.54 8.53
CA VAL A 102 -29.12 -32.42 7.89
C VAL A 102 -28.43 -31.57 8.97
N LEU A 103 -27.11 -31.48 8.91
CA LEU A 103 -26.32 -30.75 9.93
C LEU A 103 -26.65 -29.25 9.97
N GLU A 104 -27.02 -28.66 8.83
CA GLU A 104 -27.36 -27.24 8.68
C GLU A 104 -28.71 -26.88 9.35
N GLU A 105 -29.55 -27.85 9.67
CA GLU A 105 -30.83 -27.64 10.36
C GLU A 105 -30.71 -27.50 11.88
N ILE A 106 -29.55 -27.88 12.45
CA ILE A 106 -29.27 -27.72 13.88
C ILE A 106 -28.34 -26.55 14.14
N SER A 107 -28.57 -25.88 15.27
CA SER A 107 -27.69 -24.80 15.69
C SER A 107 -26.24 -25.30 15.94
N GLU A 108 -25.24 -24.46 15.66
CA GLU A 108 -23.85 -24.86 15.87
C GLU A 108 -23.58 -25.26 17.33
N LEU A 109 -24.18 -24.55 18.28
CA LEU A 109 -24.04 -24.86 19.71
C LEU A 109 -24.61 -26.27 20.05
N GLU A 110 -25.72 -26.64 19.44
CA GLU A 110 -26.30 -27.97 19.61
C GLU A 110 -25.46 -29.06 18.94
N ALA A 111 -24.94 -28.79 17.76
CA ALA A 111 -24.04 -29.68 17.05
C ALA A 111 -22.74 -29.93 17.81
N ILE A 112 -22.19 -28.90 18.49
CA ILE A 112 -21.03 -29.02 19.37
C ILE A 112 -21.39 -29.88 20.61
N LYS A 113 -22.54 -29.61 21.26
CA LYS A 113 -22.99 -30.39 22.43
C LYS A 113 -23.17 -31.87 22.10
N LYS A 114 -23.65 -32.18 20.91
CA LYS A 114 -23.83 -33.55 20.41
C LYS A 114 -22.52 -34.18 19.89
N GLY A 115 -21.43 -33.42 19.86
CA GLY A 115 -20.14 -33.89 19.39
C GLY A 115 -20.02 -34.08 17.86
N TYR A 116 -20.98 -33.55 17.08
CA TYR A 116 -20.96 -33.60 15.62
C TYR A 116 -19.96 -32.62 15.03
N ILE A 117 -19.68 -31.54 15.77
CA ILE A 117 -18.69 -30.49 15.42
C ILE A 117 -17.77 -30.29 16.61
N GLU A 118 -16.49 -30.18 16.30
CA GLU A 118 -15.45 -29.77 17.23
C GLU A 118 -14.78 -28.51 16.67
N ARG A 119 -14.56 -27.50 17.51
CA ARG A 119 -13.71 -26.36 17.17
C ARG A 119 -12.30 -26.64 17.64
N LYS A 120 -11.38 -26.72 16.69
CA LYS A 120 -9.96 -26.92 16.95
C LYS A 120 -9.22 -25.62 16.67
N ASP A 121 -8.64 -25.04 17.71
CA ASP A 121 -7.77 -23.89 17.56
C ASP A 121 -6.36 -24.37 17.19
N THR A 122 -5.82 -23.79 16.14
CA THR A 122 -4.46 -24.06 15.64
C THR A 122 -3.73 -22.75 15.49
N LEU A 123 -2.48 -22.69 15.88
CA LEU A 123 -1.61 -21.56 15.61
C LEU A 123 -0.96 -21.77 14.25
N VAL A 124 -1.01 -20.74 13.42
CA VAL A 124 -0.41 -20.74 12.08
C VAL A 124 0.41 -19.48 11.88
N ASN A 125 1.33 -19.53 10.93
CA ASN A 125 2.10 -18.36 10.54
C ASN A 125 1.19 -17.37 9.79
N PRO A 126 1.12 -16.09 10.22
CA PRO A 126 0.24 -15.09 9.61
C PRO A 126 0.53 -14.86 8.12
N VAL A 127 1.80 -14.78 7.73
CA VAL A 127 2.18 -14.57 6.32
C VAL A 127 1.82 -15.77 5.46
N LYS A 128 1.98 -17.00 5.98
CA LYS A 128 1.56 -18.21 5.27
C LYS A 128 0.05 -18.18 4.99
N GLN A 129 -0.73 -17.82 5.99
CA GLN A 129 -2.19 -17.67 5.86
C GLN A 129 -2.58 -16.57 4.85
N LEU A 130 -1.88 -15.43 4.86
CA LEU A 130 -2.11 -14.35 3.90
C LEU A 130 -1.80 -14.80 2.44
N ARG A 131 -0.75 -15.59 2.24
CA ARG A 131 -0.42 -16.17 0.93
C ARG A 131 -1.46 -17.19 0.47
N GLU A 132 -1.92 -18.07 1.34
CA GLU A 132 -2.97 -19.05 1.04
C GLU A 132 -4.31 -18.39 0.67
N THR A 133 -4.59 -17.20 1.25
CA THR A 133 -5.80 -16.41 0.96
C THR A 133 -5.62 -15.37 -0.14
N ASN A 134 -4.50 -15.39 -0.89
CA ASN A 134 -4.17 -14.46 -1.97
C ASN A 134 -4.20 -12.97 -1.58
N LYS A 135 -3.80 -12.65 -0.35
CA LYS A 135 -3.80 -11.26 0.16
C LYS A 135 -2.47 -10.51 -0.03
N LEU A 136 -1.43 -11.18 -0.50
CA LEU A 136 -0.12 -10.59 -0.78
C LEU A 136 0.30 -10.80 -2.26
N PRO A 137 -0.53 -10.41 -3.24
CA PRO A 137 -0.20 -10.57 -4.64
C PRO A 137 0.87 -9.58 -5.07
N ILE A 138 1.74 -9.99 -5.98
CA ILE A 138 2.65 -9.12 -6.73
C ILE A 138 2.50 -9.42 -8.22
N THR A 139 2.36 -8.36 -9.01
CA THR A 139 2.31 -8.45 -10.48
C THR A 139 3.72 -8.33 -11.05
N LEU A 140 4.15 -9.33 -11.79
CA LEU A 140 5.45 -9.36 -12.47
C LEU A 140 5.41 -8.56 -13.78
N ALA A 141 6.59 -8.29 -14.33
CA ALA A 141 6.73 -7.54 -15.59
C ALA A 141 6.07 -8.21 -16.81
N ASP A 142 5.88 -9.53 -16.76
CA ASP A 142 5.18 -10.34 -17.77
C ASP A 142 3.64 -10.35 -17.59
N GLY A 143 3.13 -9.65 -16.58
CA GLY A 143 1.70 -9.60 -16.25
C GLY A 143 1.20 -10.76 -15.39
N SER A 144 2.06 -11.74 -15.06
CA SER A 144 1.69 -12.83 -14.15
C SER A 144 1.60 -12.34 -12.70
N VAL A 145 0.71 -12.97 -11.92
CA VAL A 145 0.51 -12.65 -10.51
C VAL A 145 0.95 -13.83 -9.65
N ARG A 146 1.79 -13.55 -8.66
CA ARG A 146 2.18 -14.52 -7.64
C ARG A 146 2.15 -13.90 -6.25
N GLN A 147 2.31 -14.72 -5.22
CA GLN A 147 2.46 -14.24 -3.84
C GLN A 147 3.88 -13.73 -3.58
N MET A 148 4.00 -12.70 -2.75
CA MET A 148 5.29 -12.13 -2.34
C MET A 148 6.15 -13.15 -1.59
N THR A 149 7.45 -13.16 -1.86
CA THR A 149 8.46 -13.90 -1.10
C THR A 149 8.78 -13.20 0.22
N ASP A 150 9.50 -13.88 1.13
CA ASP A 150 9.91 -13.28 2.41
C ASP A 150 10.85 -12.08 2.20
N GLU A 151 11.72 -12.14 1.20
CA GLU A 151 12.62 -11.04 0.85
C GLU A 151 11.85 -9.82 0.32
N GLU A 152 10.85 -10.04 -0.53
CA GLU A 152 9.99 -8.97 -1.04
C GLU A 152 9.17 -8.32 0.08
N ILE A 153 8.68 -9.10 1.04
CA ILE A 153 7.99 -8.59 2.23
C ILE A 153 8.93 -7.71 3.06
N ARG A 154 10.18 -8.16 3.32
CA ARG A 154 11.17 -7.35 4.03
C ARG A 154 11.54 -6.06 3.28
N ASN A 155 11.49 -6.06 1.96
CA ASN A 155 11.76 -4.91 1.10
C ASN A 155 10.56 -3.95 0.94
N LEU A 156 9.38 -4.28 1.51
CA LEU A 156 8.22 -3.37 1.52
C LEU A 156 8.51 -2.07 2.26
N ARG A 157 9.36 -2.11 3.29
CA ARG A 157 9.76 -0.93 4.07
C ARG A 157 10.39 0.19 3.22
N TYR A 158 11.09 -0.18 2.14
CA TYR A 158 11.80 0.78 1.31
C TYR A 158 10.90 1.41 0.24
N LEU A 159 11.10 2.71 -0.01
CA LEU A 159 10.39 3.42 -1.06
C LEU A 159 10.66 2.79 -2.42
N PRO A 160 9.67 2.75 -3.33
CA PRO A 160 9.86 2.20 -4.67
C PRO A 160 10.72 3.11 -5.56
N TYR A 161 10.82 4.39 -5.22
CA TYR A 161 11.57 5.44 -5.93
C TYR A 161 12.12 6.48 -4.95
N PRO A 162 13.26 7.14 -5.32
CA PRO A 162 14.11 6.84 -6.46
C PRO A 162 14.75 5.44 -6.36
N ARG A 163 14.99 4.81 -7.51
CA ARG A 163 15.62 3.48 -7.52
C ARG A 163 17.04 3.55 -6.96
N GLY A 164 17.39 2.58 -6.12
CA GLY A 164 18.72 2.48 -5.51
C GLY A 164 18.88 3.22 -4.19
N THR A 165 17.88 3.95 -3.73
CA THR A 165 17.82 4.49 -2.38
C THR A 165 17.25 3.44 -1.41
N LYS A 166 17.70 3.50 -0.14
CA LYS A 166 17.15 2.69 0.95
C LYS A 166 16.36 3.56 1.93
N GLU A 167 15.64 4.54 1.39
CA GLU A 167 14.72 5.32 2.21
C GLU A 167 13.50 4.49 2.57
N GLU A 168 13.03 4.63 3.81
CA GLU A 168 11.91 3.87 4.34
C GLU A 168 10.65 4.74 4.42
N PHE A 169 9.48 4.09 4.37
CA PHE A 169 8.24 4.72 4.74
C PHE A 169 8.29 5.21 6.19
N GLU A 170 7.60 6.30 6.48
CA GLU A 170 7.35 6.71 7.85
C GLU A 170 6.24 5.85 8.43
N LEU A 171 6.54 5.11 9.49
CA LEU A 171 5.61 4.22 10.18
C LEU A 171 5.47 4.68 11.62
N HIS A 172 4.24 5.01 12.01
CA HIS A 172 3.88 5.36 13.38
C HIS A 172 2.71 4.51 13.83
N ALA A 173 2.79 3.97 15.04
CA ALA A 173 1.69 3.27 15.69
C ALA A 173 1.63 3.67 17.17
N ASP A 174 0.43 3.85 17.67
CA ASP A 174 0.17 4.20 19.08
C ASP A 174 -1.18 3.64 19.53
N VAL A 175 -1.49 3.79 20.79
CA VAL A 175 -2.77 3.37 21.38
C VAL A 175 -3.44 4.56 22.03
N MET A 176 -4.54 5.00 21.45
CA MET A 176 -5.39 6.03 22.03
C MET A 176 -6.24 5.46 23.16
N LYS A 177 -6.12 6.03 24.36
CA LYS A 177 -6.97 5.67 25.51
C LYS A 177 -8.22 6.53 25.52
N LYS A 178 -9.39 5.89 25.53
CA LYS A 178 -10.70 6.51 25.69
C LYS A 178 -11.44 5.88 26.86
N ASP A 179 -12.47 6.53 27.36
CA ASP A 179 -13.26 6.08 28.52
C ASP A 179 -13.86 4.67 28.34
N TYR A 180 -14.06 4.26 27.09
CA TYR A 180 -14.64 2.96 26.73
C TYR A 180 -13.61 1.92 26.23
N GLY A 181 -12.30 2.23 26.30
CA GLY A 181 -11.25 1.28 25.93
C GLY A 181 -10.05 1.86 25.20
N GLU A 182 -9.15 0.98 24.84
CA GLU A 182 -7.93 1.30 24.10
C GLU A 182 -8.17 1.08 22.61
N ILE A 183 -7.83 2.07 21.80
CA ILE A 183 -8.01 2.04 20.33
C ILE A 183 -6.63 2.10 19.69
N PRO A 184 -6.18 1.05 19.00
CA PRO A 184 -4.92 1.06 18.30
C PRO A 184 -4.99 1.95 17.05
N LEU A 185 -4.01 2.83 16.90
CA LEU A 185 -3.85 3.75 15.78
C LEU A 185 -2.61 3.37 14.97
N ILE A 186 -2.65 3.66 13.68
CA ILE A 186 -1.54 3.50 12.77
C ILE A 186 -1.55 4.61 11.73
N GLU A 187 -0.36 5.06 11.36
CA GLU A 187 -0.13 5.95 10.23
C GLU A 187 1.10 5.50 9.47
N VAL A 188 0.96 5.26 8.16
CA VAL A 188 2.09 4.99 7.27
C VAL A 188 2.04 5.97 6.12
N LYS A 189 3.14 6.71 5.90
CA LYS A 189 3.13 7.78 4.90
C LYS A 189 4.49 8.00 4.24
N VAL A 190 4.44 8.67 3.09
CA VAL A 190 5.60 9.21 2.37
C VAL A 190 5.21 10.48 1.64
N GLY A 191 6.05 11.51 1.75
CA GLY A 191 5.87 12.77 1.03
C GLY A 191 6.24 12.66 -0.47
N ILE A 192 5.61 13.50 -1.29
CA ILE A 192 5.95 13.61 -2.72
C ILE A 192 7.42 14.01 -2.89
N ASP A 193 7.90 14.91 -2.05
CA ASP A 193 9.29 15.40 -2.03
C ASP A 193 10.31 14.26 -1.93
N ARG A 194 10.05 13.25 -1.12
CA ARG A 194 10.90 12.07 -0.98
C ARG A 194 10.78 11.11 -2.16
N LEU A 195 9.55 10.80 -2.58
CA LEU A 195 9.29 9.86 -3.68
C LEU A 195 9.72 10.40 -5.04
N MET A 196 9.79 11.72 -5.21
CA MET A 196 10.12 12.45 -6.44
C MET A 196 11.43 13.26 -6.30
N SER A 197 12.31 12.90 -5.35
CA SER A 197 13.50 13.67 -5.02
C SER A 197 14.52 13.81 -6.18
N ASP A 198 14.47 12.93 -7.17
CA ASP A 198 15.27 12.96 -8.41
C ASP A 198 14.59 13.71 -9.57
N CYS A 199 13.41 14.27 -9.35
CA CYS A 199 12.66 15.04 -10.34
C CYS A 199 12.91 16.54 -10.19
N ASP A 200 12.35 17.33 -11.13
CA ASP A 200 12.44 18.80 -11.08
C ASP A 200 11.78 19.34 -9.80
N HIS A 201 12.59 19.96 -8.95
CA HIS A 201 12.18 20.43 -7.62
C HIS A 201 11.01 21.43 -7.67
N GLN A 202 10.98 22.31 -8.68
CA GLN A 202 9.90 23.28 -8.81
C GLN A 202 8.55 22.61 -9.13
N LEU A 203 8.58 21.56 -9.99
CA LEU A 203 7.38 20.80 -10.30
C LEU A 203 6.87 20.00 -9.09
N VAL A 204 7.77 19.49 -8.26
CA VAL A 204 7.44 18.83 -6.99
C VAL A 204 6.73 19.80 -6.04
N ILE A 205 7.29 20.99 -5.83
CA ILE A 205 6.69 22.03 -4.97
C ILE A 205 5.31 22.42 -5.50
N ASN A 206 5.20 22.72 -6.80
CA ASN A 206 3.95 23.11 -7.42
C ASN A 206 2.86 22.04 -7.23
N LYS A 207 3.24 20.75 -7.30
CA LYS A 207 2.32 19.63 -7.07
C LYS A 207 1.85 19.54 -5.63
N ILE A 208 2.75 19.71 -4.68
CA ILE A 208 2.44 19.74 -3.24
C ILE A 208 1.46 20.88 -2.94
N ASP A 209 1.74 22.08 -3.48
CA ASP A 209 0.89 23.25 -3.27
C ASP A 209 -0.48 23.09 -3.91
N GLU A 210 -0.54 22.48 -5.11
CA GLU A 210 -1.81 22.14 -5.78
C GLU A 210 -2.68 21.22 -4.90
N LEU A 211 -2.11 20.18 -4.31
CA LEU A 211 -2.84 19.23 -3.47
C LEU A 211 -3.31 19.89 -2.16
N LYS A 212 -2.47 20.68 -1.53
CA LYS A 212 -2.82 21.44 -0.32
C LYS A 212 -3.94 22.45 -0.59
N ALA A 213 -3.82 23.23 -1.67
CA ALA A 213 -4.78 24.27 -2.00
C ALA A 213 -6.15 23.70 -2.43
N LYS A 214 -6.19 22.61 -3.18
CA LYS A 214 -7.45 22.04 -3.71
C LYS A 214 -8.26 21.27 -2.68
N ASN A 215 -7.61 20.54 -1.78
CA ASN A 215 -8.32 19.56 -0.95
C ASN A 215 -7.88 19.54 0.53
N ASN A 216 -6.99 20.41 0.97
CA ASN A 216 -6.30 20.30 2.26
C ASN A 216 -5.71 18.91 2.51
N LYS A 217 -5.31 18.20 1.43
CA LYS A 217 -4.81 16.84 1.48
C LYS A 217 -3.34 16.82 1.81
N TYR A 218 -2.92 15.74 2.45
CA TYR A 218 -1.51 15.44 2.64
C TYR A 218 -0.78 15.42 1.28
N GLY A 219 0.35 16.10 1.21
CA GLY A 219 1.20 16.16 0.01
C GLY A 219 2.04 14.90 -0.19
N GLY A 220 1.40 13.74 -0.27
CA GLY A 220 2.04 12.45 -0.38
C GLY A 220 1.06 11.30 -0.44
N TRP A 221 1.55 10.10 -0.27
CA TRP A 221 0.77 8.87 -0.18
C TRP A 221 0.85 8.29 1.24
N GLY A 222 -0.25 7.79 1.74
CA GLY A 222 -0.28 7.17 3.05
C GLY A 222 -1.64 6.58 3.39
N PHE A 223 -1.70 5.84 4.47
CA PHE A 223 -2.93 5.33 5.06
C PHE A 223 -2.90 5.49 6.57
N GLY A 224 -4.08 5.50 7.15
CA GLY A 224 -4.25 5.62 8.60
C GLY A 224 -4.15 7.06 9.11
N SER A 225 -4.28 7.21 10.44
CA SER A 225 -4.17 8.47 11.16
C SER A 225 -3.77 8.22 12.61
N MET A 226 -3.00 9.15 13.17
CA MET A 226 -2.68 9.14 14.62
C MET A 226 -3.76 9.83 15.47
N ASP A 227 -4.72 10.51 14.83
CA ASP A 227 -5.79 11.23 15.52
C ASP A 227 -7.12 10.47 15.49
N GLU A 228 -7.33 9.63 14.46
CA GLU A 228 -8.57 8.91 14.22
C GLU A 228 -8.31 7.42 13.92
N ALA A 229 -9.22 6.56 14.37
CA ALA A 229 -9.13 5.10 14.16
C ALA A 229 -9.56 4.70 12.75
N ILE A 230 -8.87 5.21 11.74
CA ILE A 230 -9.07 4.89 10.33
C ILE A 230 -7.83 4.19 9.76
N THR A 231 -8.04 3.34 8.76
CA THR A 231 -6.98 2.63 8.04
C THR A 231 -7.11 2.82 6.52
N GLU A 232 -7.99 3.74 6.11
CA GLU A 232 -8.16 4.09 4.71
C GLU A 232 -6.94 4.84 4.19
N GLY A 233 -6.60 4.61 2.91
CA GLY A 233 -5.51 5.27 2.22
C GLY A 233 -6.00 6.36 1.28
N ASN A 234 -5.20 7.37 1.04
CA ASN A 234 -5.52 8.43 0.09
C ASN A 234 -5.26 8.03 -1.38
N PHE A 235 -5.02 6.75 -1.62
CA PHE A 235 -4.74 6.12 -2.91
C PHE A 235 -5.85 5.14 -3.36
N GLU A 236 -6.95 5.11 -2.65
CA GLU A 236 -8.15 4.29 -2.93
C GLU A 236 -9.17 5.02 -3.80
#